data_ebfc6d0709303a28ba69a115b075182e
#
_entry.id   ebfc6d0709303a28ba69a115b075182e
#
_cell.length_a   1.000
_cell.length_b   1.000
_cell.length_c   1.000
_cell.angle_alpha   90.00
_cell.angle_beta   90.00
_cell.angle_gamma   90.00
#
_symmetry.space_group_name_H-M   'P 1'
#
loop_
_entity.id
_entity.type
_entity.pdbx_description
1 polymer ?
#
loop_
_entity_poly.entity_id
_entity_poly.type
_entity_poly.pdbx_seq_one_letter_code
_entity_poly.pdbx_strand_id
1 'polypeptide(L)'
;MPRPGHLDLDTSDRPLVLIWELTQACALACDHCRADAQLQRHPDELSTAEGKNLLEAASEFGDGQLVVLSGGDPLVREDVAELIAYGTKLGLRMTITPSGTRSLTRTRIDELSDAGLRRMAVSLDGATADAHDAFRGEDGSFEETIRAIEDASAAGIPVQVNTTVCEATVDELPGIRTLLRELGVVMWSVFFLVPIGRGRILEPVGPETADAVMSWLHEVSQSEPFGLKTTEAPQYRRVGLERRRAERADGQCDGETTDDGLRRRSGIVAGDGFAFVSHTGEVYPSGFLPKSAGNVREQPITDLYRDSPLFRSLRDRDQLEGKCGACPYRNVCGGSRSRANAYFDDPLASDPLCPFVPEGYDGPLPWEESSAPVPSSSTVFPPQFTPTDAD
;
A
#
# COMPACT_ATOMS: atom_id res chain seq x y z
N MET A 1 19.13 19.79 11.51
CA MET A 1 17.73 20.16 11.33
C MET A 1 16.94 19.49 12.43
N PRO A 2 16.00 20.15 13.13
CA PRO A 2 15.19 19.48 14.14
C PRO A 2 14.38 18.38 13.47
N ARG A 3 14.38 17.17 14.06
CA ARG A 3 13.53 16.05 13.64
C ARG A 3 12.08 16.51 13.73
N PRO A 4 11.21 16.24 12.72
CA PRO A 4 9.80 16.54 12.86
C PRO A 4 9.29 15.75 14.06
N GLY A 5 8.72 16.47 15.03
CA GLY A 5 8.06 15.89 16.18
C GLY A 5 7.01 14.88 15.75
N HIS A 6 6.70 13.93 16.60
CA HIS A 6 5.62 12.97 16.41
C HIS A 6 4.37 13.69 15.90
N LEU A 7 4.02 13.47 14.63
CA LEU A 7 2.71 13.86 14.13
C LEU A 7 1.70 12.90 14.78
N ASP A 8 1.16 13.30 15.89
CA ASP A 8 -0.04 12.72 16.50
C ASP A 8 -1.23 13.15 15.61
N LEU A 9 -1.21 12.69 14.34
CA LEU A 9 -2.28 12.97 13.40
C LEU A 9 -3.50 12.15 13.82
N ASP A 10 -4.57 12.86 14.12
CA ASP A 10 -5.87 12.25 14.31
C ASP A 10 -6.38 11.73 12.97
N THR A 11 -6.29 10.40 12.78
CA THR A 11 -6.76 9.74 11.57
C THR A 11 -8.28 9.71 11.47
N SER A 12 -9.02 10.15 12.49
CA SER A 12 -10.46 10.34 12.38
C SER A 12 -10.82 11.63 11.65
N ASP A 13 -9.96 12.65 11.71
CA ASP A 13 -10.15 13.95 11.08
C ASP A 13 -9.58 14.02 9.66
N ARG A 14 -8.40 13.41 9.42
CA ARG A 14 -7.74 13.45 8.11
C ARG A 14 -7.05 12.14 7.75
N PRO A 15 -7.09 11.71 6.46
CA PRO A 15 -6.31 10.59 6.01
C PRO A 15 -4.82 10.96 5.95
N LEU A 16 -3.93 10.03 6.26
CA LEU A 16 -2.50 10.17 6.00
C LEU A 16 -2.20 10.09 4.51
N VAL A 17 -3.00 9.29 3.79
CA VAL A 17 -2.88 9.09 2.35
C VAL A 17 -4.26 9.15 1.71
N LEU A 18 -4.43 10.07 0.76
CA LEU A 18 -5.55 10.10 -0.16
C LEU A 18 -5.07 9.61 -1.52
N ILE A 19 -5.63 8.52 -2.03
CA ILE A 19 -5.35 8.04 -3.38
C ILE A 19 -6.52 8.47 -4.28
N TRP A 20 -6.19 9.02 -5.44
CA TRP A 20 -7.15 9.25 -6.50
C TRP A 20 -6.77 8.42 -7.73
N GLU A 21 -7.63 7.49 -8.09
CA GLU A 21 -7.56 6.74 -9.34
C GLU A 21 -8.04 7.66 -10.46
N LEU A 22 -7.09 8.23 -11.22
CA LEU A 22 -7.38 9.18 -12.29
C LEU A 22 -8.15 8.56 -13.46
N THR A 23 -7.87 7.28 -13.73
CA THR A 23 -8.41 6.51 -14.86
C THR A 23 -8.26 5.01 -14.59
N GLN A 24 -9.10 4.20 -15.22
CA GLN A 24 -8.87 2.74 -15.32
C GLN A 24 -8.12 2.37 -16.60
N ALA A 25 -7.88 3.31 -17.52
CA ALA A 25 -7.15 3.00 -18.74
C ALA A 25 -5.69 2.66 -18.46
N CYS A 26 -5.21 1.56 -19.05
CA CYS A 26 -3.83 1.10 -18.99
C CYS A 26 -3.50 0.26 -20.21
N ALA A 27 -2.27 0.35 -20.70
CA ALA A 27 -1.79 -0.51 -21.76
C ALA A 27 -1.45 -1.94 -21.27
N LEU A 28 -1.23 -2.10 -19.95
CA LEU A 28 -0.86 -3.38 -19.35
C LEU A 28 -2.09 -4.18 -18.92
N ALA A 29 -1.95 -5.51 -18.98
CA ALA A 29 -2.99 -6.47 -18.58
C ALA A 29 -2.56 -7.36 -17.41
N CYS A 30 -1.83 -6.80 -16.42
CA CYS A 30 -1.25 -7.54 -15.30
C CYS A 30 -2.27 -8.38 -14.52
N ASP A 31 -1.91 -9.60 -14.15
CA ASP A 31 -2.78 -10.55 -13.45
C ASP A 31 -3.17 -10.09 -12.03
N HIS A 32 -2.30 -9.34 -11.37
CA HIS A 32 -2.57 -8.78 -10.03
C HIS A 32 -3.37 -7.47 -10.04
N CYS A 33 -3.82 -7.00 -11.21
CA CYS A 33 -4.45 -5.68 -11.32
C CYS A 33 -5.72 -5.56 -10.49
N ARG A 34 -5.64 -4.74 -9.44
CA ARG A 34 -6.76 -4.38 -8.57
C ARG A 34 -7.90 -3.69 -9.32
N ALA A 35 -7.53 -2.78 -10.23
CA ALA A 35 -8.48 -1.91 -10.93
C ALA A 35 -9.21 -2.62 -12.08
N ASP A 36 -8.82 -3.84 -12.44
CA ASP A 36 -9.29 -4.49 -13.67
C ASP A 36 -9.16 -3.55 -14.88
N ALA A 37 -7.95 -3.02 -15.07
CA ALA A 37 -7.67 -1.94 -16.01
C ALA A 37 -8.13 -2.27 -17.43
N GLN A 38 -8.62 -1.25 -18.12
CA GLN A 38 -9.20 -1.29 -19.45
C GLN A 38 -8.29 -0.57 -20.45
N LEU A 39 -8.42 -0.83 -21.75
CA LEU A 39 -7.63 -0.15 -22.78
C LEU A 39 -8.07 1.31 -23.01
N GLN A 40 -9.30 1.65 -22.68
CA GLN A 40 -9.89 2.97 -22.92
C GLN A 40 -10.34 3.61 -21.62
N ARG A 41 -10.32 4.94 -21.60
CA ARG A 41 -10.84 5.73 -20.50
C ARG A 41 -12.35 5.57 -20.38
N HIS A 42 -12.83 5.55 -19.14
CA HIS A 42 -14.27 5.53 -18.86
C HIS A 42 -14.89 6.91 -19.19
N PRO A 43 -16.07 6.97 -19.85
CA PRO A 43 -16.67 8.25 -20.24
C PRO A 43 -17.02 9.15 -19.04
N ASP A 44 -17.33 8.55 -17.90
CA ASP A 44 -17.72 9.27 -16.68
C ASP A 44 -16.53 9.54 -15.72
N GLU A 45 -15.28 9.46 -16.21
CA GLU A 45 -14.14 9.88 -15.41
C GLU A 45 -14.26 11.34 -14.96
N LEU A 46 -13.78 11.65 -13.77
CA LEU A 46 -13.72 13.04 -13.31
C LEU A 46 -12.95 13.90 -14.33
N SER A 47 -13.60 14.96 -14.80
CA SER A 47 -12.98 15.97 -15.66
C SER A 47 -11.84 16.69 -14.92
N THR A 48 -11.02 17.43 -15.66
CA THR A 48 -9.97 18.29 -15.07
C THR A 48 -10.55 19.28 -14.05
N ALA A 49 -11.73 19.85 -14.33
CA ALA A 49 -12.40 20.78 -13.42
C ALA A 49 -12.86 20.09 -12.13
N GLU A 50 -13.53 18.93 -12.24
CA GLU A 50 -13.94 18.13 -11.07
C GLU A 50 -12.73 17.63 -10.27
N GLY A 51 -11.64 17.26 -10.95
CA GLY A 51 -10.38 16.90 -10.31
C GLY A 51 -9.76 18.06 -9.52
N LYS A 52 -9.81 19.29 -10.02
CA LYS A 52 -9.39 20.48 -9.27
C LYS A 52 -10.27 20.72 -8.05
N ASN A 53 -11.58 20.56 -8.15
CA ASN A 53 -12.50 20.67 -7.02
C ASN A 53 -12.18 19.61 -5.94
N LEU A 54 -11.85 18.36 -6.35
CA LEU A 54 -11.40 17.33 -5.44
C LEU A 54 -10.10 17.72 -4.72
N LEU A 55 -9.12 18.30 -5.44
CA LEU A 55 -7.86 18.74 -4.85
C LEU A 55 -8.07 19.94 -3.89
N GLU A 56 -8.98 20.86 -4.20
CA GLU A 56 -9.38 21.95 -3.28
C GLU A 56 -9.97 21.37 -1.99
N ALA A 57 -10.96 20.48 -2.10
CA ALA A 57 -11.54 19.83 -0.93
C ALA A 57 -10.51 19.00 -0.14
N ALA A 58 -9.56 18.32 -0.83
CA ALA A 58 -8.48 17.60 -0.18
C ALA A 58 -7.51 18.53 0.59
N SER A 59 -7.33 19.78 0.13
CA SER A 59 -6.48 20.74 0.84
C SER A 59 -7.07 21.19 2.19
N GLU A 60 -8.38 21.05 2.39
CA GLU A 60 -9.07 21.34 3.65
C GLU A 60 -8.73 20.32 4.75
N PHE A 61 -8.15 19.17 4.43
CA PHE A 61 -7.56 18.28 5.45
C PHE A 61 -6.34 18.88 6.15
N GLY A 62 -5.77 19.95 5.59
CA GLY A 62 -4.65 20.71 6.15
C GLY A 62 -3.36 20.58 5.35
N ASP A 63 -2.40 21.42 5.71
CA ASP A 63 -1.13 21.57 5.00
C ASP A 63 -0.39 20.23 4.82
N GLY A 64 0.16 20.05 3.63
CA GLY A 64 0.97 18.89 3.30
C GLY A 64 0.19 17.57 3.19
N GLN A 65 -1.15 17.63 3.00
CA GLN A 65 -1.93 16.42 2.73
C GLN A 65 -1.33 15.65 1.55
N LEU A 66 -1.03 14.36 1.78
CA LEU A 66 -0.49 13.50 0.74
C LEU A 66 -1.61 13.04 -0.20
N VAL A 67 -1.46 13.36 -1.48
CA VAL A 67 -2.32 12.89 -2.57
C VAL A 67 -1.50 12.05 -3.53
N VAL A 68 -1.97 10.84 -3.79
CA VAL A 68 -1.37 9.89 -4.72
C VAL A 68 -2.24 9.81 -5.96
N LEU A 69 -1.75 10.26 -7.09
CA LEU A 69 -2.38 10.06 -8.39
C LEU A 69 -2.05 8.64 -8.88
N SER A 70 -3.07 7.83 -9.02
CA SER A 70 -2.96 6.42 -9.40
C SER A 70 -3.95 6.11 -10.54
N GLY A 71 -4.13 4.84 -10.84
CA GLY A 71 -5.12 4.43 -11.83
C GLY A 71 -4.81 3.07 -12.41
N GLY A 72 -5.20 2.88 -13.65
CA GLY A 72 -4.56 1.98 -14.58
C GLY A 72 -3.16 2.53 -14.86
N ASP A 73 -3.05 3.46 -15.83
CA ASP A 73 -1.86 4.30 -15.98
C ASP A 73 -2.29 5.79 -15.93
N PRO A 74 -1.95 6.55 -14.89
CA PRO A 74 -2.33 7.96 -14.79
C PRO A 74 -1.81 8.80 -15.96
N LEU A 75 -0.73 8.37 -16.63
CA LEU A 75 -0.14 9.08 -17.76
C LEU A 75 -0.95 8.96 -19.07
N VAL A 76 -2.00 8.14 -19.09
CA VAL A 76 -2.99 8.15 -20.19
C VAL A 76 -3.76 9.48 -20.24
N ARG A 77 -3.86 10.20 -19.12
CA ARG A 77 -4.45 11.53 -19.07
C ARG A 77 -3.42 12.59 -19.46
N GLU A 78 -3.83 13.50 -20.32
CA GLU A 78 -2.97 14.62 -20.76
C GLU A 78 -2.83 15.71 -19.70
N ASP A 79 -3.82 15.85 -18.80
CA ASP A 79 -3.91 16.90 -17.78
C ASP A 79 -3.17 16.58 -16.46
N VAL A 80 -2.42 15.48 -16.38
CA VAL A 80 -1.75 15.04 -15.14
C VAL A 80 -0.78 16.09 -14.60
N ALA A 81 0.05 16.68 -15.46
CA ALA A 81 1.01 17.72 -15.04
C ALA A 81 0.27 18.98 -14.52
N GLU A 82 -0.85 19.36 -15.16
CA GLU A 82 -1.71 20.45 -14.71
C GLU A 82 -2.31 20.16 -13.31
N LEU A 83 -2.80 18.97 -13.09
CA LEU A 83 -3.36 18.56 -11.79
C LEU A 83 -2.29 18.53 -10.69
N ILE A 84 -1.06 18.07 -10.99
CA ILE A 84 0.07 18.10 -10.06
C ILE A 84 0.43 19.54 -9.70
N ALA A 85 0.58 20.42 -10.70
CA ALA A 85 0.90 21.83 -10.49
C ALA A 85 -0.19 22.54 -9.65
N TYR A 86 -1.46 22.22 -9.93
CA TYR A 86 -2.59 22.77 -9.19
C TYR A 86 -2.58 22.34 -7.73
N GLY A 87 -2.46 21.02 -7.46
CA GLY A 87 -2.39 20.48 -6.09
C GLY A 87 -1.17 21.02 -5.33
N THR A 88 -0.02 21.13 -5.99
CA THR A 88 1.20 21.71 -5.39
C THR A 88 0.97 23.17 -4.98
N LYS A 89 0.29 23.96 -5.81
CA LYS A 89 -0.09 25.35 -5.49
C LYS A 89 -1.02 25.45 -4.28
N LEU A 90 -1.89 24.45 -4.06
CA LEU A 90 -2.75 24.34 -2.89
C LEU A 90 -2.01 23.86 -1.62
N GLY A 91 -0.70 23.59 -1.69
CA GLY A 91 0.09 23.07 -0.56
C GLY A 91 0.00 21.56 -0.36
N LEU A 92 -0.62 20.82 -1.29
CA LEU A 92 -0.67 19.37 -1.25
C LEU A 92 0.68 18.74 -1.59
N ARG A 93 0.94 17.56 -1.06
CA ARG A 93 2.09 16.73 -1.43
C ARG A 93 1.69 15.77 -2.55
N MET A 94 1.87 16.22 -3.78
CA MET A 94 1.49 15.45 -4.96
C MET A 94 2.49 14.34 -5.26
N THR A 95 1.99 13.13 -5.43
CA THR A 95 2.77 11.94 -5.82
C THR A 95 2.02 11.17 -6.91
N ILE A 96 2.73 10.33 -7.67
CA ILE A 96 2.15 9.59 -8.79
C ILE A 96 2.62 8.13 -8.80
N THR A 97 1.77 7.24 -9.30
CA THR A 97 2.09 5.82 -9.50
C THR A 97 1.80 5.42 -10.95
N PRO A 98 2.69 5.72 -11.91
CA PRO A 98 2.55 5.30 -13.30
C PRO A 98 2.83 3.80 -13.46
N SER A 99 2.39 3.24 -14.58
CA SER A 99 2.51 1.81 -14.87
C SER A 99 3.90 1.33 -15.29
N GLY A 100 4.89 2.23 -15.44
CA GLY A 100 6.24 1.86 -15.87
C GLY A 100 6.29 1.43 -17.34
N THR A 101 5.44 1.98 -18.19
CA THR A 101 5.39 1.69 -19.62
C THR A 101 6.31 2.62 -20.43
N ARG A 102 6.45 2.36 -21.72
CA ARG A 102 7.20 3.24 -22.66
C ARG A 102 6.65 4.68 -22.73
N SER A 103 5.43 4.92 -22.24
CA SER A 103 4.88 6.27 -22.12
C SER A 103 5.57 7.13 -21.05
N LEU A 104 6.23 6.50 -20.08
CA LEU A 104 7.00 7.16 -19.02
C LEU A 104 8.40 7.52 -19.54
N THR A 105 8.47 8.48 -20.46
CA THR A 105 9.71 8.97 -21.03
C THR A 105 10.41 9.97 -20.11
N ARG A 106 11.73 10.19 -20.32
CA ARG A 106 12.49 11.21 -19.59
C ARG A 106 11.82 12.59 -19.67
N THR A 107 11.38 13.00 -20.87
CA THR A 107 10.66 14.28 -21.05
C THR A 107 9.41 14.35 -20.18
N ARG A 108 8.64 13.28 -20.12
CA ARG A 108 7.44 13.22 -19.28
C ARG A 108 7.78 13.31 -17.79
N ILE A 109 8.86 12.67 -17.37
CA ILE A 109 9.38 12.75 -15.98
C ILE A 109 9.81 14.18 -15.65
N ASP A 110 10.52 14.86 -16.55
CA ASP A 110 10.93 16.25 -16.36
C ASP A 110 9.71 17.18 -16.25
N GLU A 111 8.67 17.02 -17.08
CA GLU A 111 7.40 17.76 -16.99
C GLU A 111 6.71 17.57 -15.63
N LEU A 112 6.69 16.35 -15.09
CA LEU A 112 6.11 16.06 -13.78
C LEU A 112 6.94 16.68 -12.64
N SER A 113 8.27 16.68 -12.78
CA SER A 113 9.19 17.34 -11.85
C SER A 113 8.94 18.84 -11.80
N ASP A 114 8.86 19.50 -12.98
CA ASP A 114 8.60 20.92 -13.10
C ASP A 114 7.21 21.31 -12.54
N ALA A 115 6.22 20.41 -12.64
CA ALA A 115 4.91 20.56 -12.02
C ALA A 115 4.93 20.47 -10.48
N GLY A 116 6.04 20.07 -9.88
CA GLY A 116 6.21 19.99 -8.42
C GLY A 116 5.94 18.63 -7.81
N LEU A 117 6.06 17.55 -8.61
CA LEU A 117 5.92 16.17 -8.12
C LEU A 117 6.90 15.89 -6.97
N ARG A 118 6.40 15.32 -5.88
CA ARG A 118 7.20 15.06 -4.67
C ARG A 118 7.77 13.64 -4.59
N ARG A 119 7.17 12.70 -5.29
CA ARG A 119 7.60 11.29 -5.34
C ARG A 119 6.93 10.59 -6.52
N MET A 120 7.65 9.70 -7.15
CA MET A 120 7.11 8.74 -8.11
C MET A 120 7.17 7.34 -7.51
N ALA A 121 6.13 6.54 -7.69
CA ALA A 121 6.15 5.12 -7.36
C ALA A 121 5.99 4.29 -8.61
N VAL A 122 6.83 3.27 -8.79
CA VAL A 122 6.70 2.27 -9.86
C VAL A 122 6.60 0.88 -9.26
N SER A 123 6.08 -0.08 -10.00
CA SER A 123 6.00 -1.46 -9.55
C SER A 123 7.16 -2.28 -10.09
N LEU A 124 7.78 -3.08 -9.21
CA LEU A 124 8.81 -4.06 -9.54
C LEU A 124 8.49 -5.35 -8.77
N ASP A 125 8.05 -6.38 -9.50
CA ASP A 125 7.50 -7.61 -8.93
C ASP A 125 8.40 -8.84 -9.20
N GLY A 126 9.55 -8.67 -9.85
CA GLY A 126 10.60 -9.67 -10.07
C GLY A 126 11.98 -9.05 -9.96
N ALA A 127 12.98 -9.85 -9.55
CA ALA A 127 14.38 -9.46 -9.48
C ALA A 127 15.10 -9.55 -10.84
N THR A 128 14.47 -10.20 -11.81
CA THR A 128 14.97 -10.42 -13.17
C THR A 128 13.91 -10.01 -14.18
N ALA A 129 14.32 -9.78 -15.43
CA ALA A 129 13.41 -9.50 -16.53
C ALA A 129 12.39 -10.62 -16.71
N ASP A 130 12.85 -11.88 -16.73
CA ASP A 130 11.97 -13.04 -16.93
C ASP A 130 10.87 -13.12 -15.86
N ALA A 131 11.20 -12.91 -14.57
CA ALA A 131 10.24 -12.98 -13.48
C ALA A 131 9.28 -11.79 -13.50
N HIS A 132 9.81 -10.58 -13.72
CA HIS A 132 8.99 -9.36 -13.72
C HIS A 132 8.03 -9.34 -14.91
N ASP A 133 8.54 -9.57 -16.11
CA ASP A 133 7.77 -9.50 -17.36
C ASP A 133 6.67 -10.55 -17.39
N ALA A 134 6.96 -11.77 -16.91
CA ALA A 134 5.97 -12.83 -16.78
C ALA A 134 4.82 -12.42 -15.84
N PHE A 135 5.14 -11.81 -14.69
CA PHE A 135 4.12 -11.37 -13.72
C PHE A 135 3.32 -10.14 -14.20
N ARG A 136 3.96 -9.27 -14.98
CA ARG A 136 3.31 -8.07 -15.56
C ARG A 136 2.54 -8.38 -16.84
N GLY A 137 2.85 -9.52 -17.50
CA GLY A 137 2.26 -9.91 -18.78
C GLY A 137 2.72 -9.05 -19.95
N GLU A 138 3.94 -8.47 -19.88
CA GLU A 138 4.48 -7.54 -20.88
C GLU A 138 5.99 -7.68 -21.00
N ASP A 139 6.48 -8.16 -22.14
CA ASP A 139 7.91 -8.29 -22.45
C ASP A 139 8.59 -6.91 -22.47
N GLY A 140 9.73 -6.80 -21.79
CA GLY A 140 10.52 -5.57 -21.68
C GLY A 140 10.01 -4.59 -20.61
N SER A 141 8.99 -4.97 -19.81
CA SER A 141 8.47 -4.16 -18.71
C SER A 141 9.52 -3.93 -17.62
N PHE A 142 10.40 -4.92 -17.39
CA PHE A 142 11.50 -4.80 -16.44
C PHE A 142 12.46 -3.66 -16.82
N GLU A 143 13.00 -3.70 -18.05
CA GLU A 143 13.94 -2.69 -18.53
C GLU A 143 13.33 -1.29 -18.54
N GLU A 144 12.04 -1.18 -18.93
CA GLU A 144 11.33 0.10 -18.90
C GLU A 144 11.14 0.62 -17.46
N THR A 145 10.89 -0.27 -16.49
CA THR A 145 10.77 0.08 -15.08
C THR A 145 12.11 0.53 -14.50
N ILE A 146 13.20 -0.20 -14.78
CA ILE A 146 14.55 0.19 -14.34
C ILE A 146 14.94 1.56 -14.92
N ARG A 147 14.76 1.76 -16.23
CA ARG A 147 15.00 3.04 -16.89
C ARG A 147 14.20 4.17 -16.24
N ALA A 148 12.92 3.93 -15.94
CA ALA A 148 12.08 4.94 -15.31
C ALA A 148 12.56 5.32 -13.90
N ILE A 149 13.10 4.37 -13.12
CA ILE A 149 13.70 4.63 -11.80
C ILE A 149 14.95 5.51 -11.96
N GLU A 150 15.83 5.16 -12.90
CA GLU A 150 17.07 5.92 -13.17
C GLU A 150 16.76 7.34 -13.66
N ASP A 151 15.83 7.48 -14.61
CA ASP A 151 15.40 8.77 -15.16
C ASP A 151 14.78 9.67 -14.09
N ALA A 152 13.91 9.13 -13.23
CA ALA A 152 13.30 9.87 -12.13
C ALA A 152 14.34 10.31 -11.09
N SER A 153 15.27 9.42 -10.74
CA SER A 153 16.37 9.72 -9.82
C SER A 153 17.27 10.82 -10.39
N ALA A 154 17.58 10.76 -11.69
CA ALA A 154 18.37 11.79 -12.40
C ALA A 154 17.62 13.13 -12.52
N ALA A 155 16.28 13.13 -12.50
CA ALA A 155 15.45 14.33 -12.43
C ALA A 155 15.30 14.87 -10.99
N GLY A 156 15.89 14.20 -9.98
CA GLY A 156 15.79 14.58 -8.58
C GLY A 156 14.45 14.20 -7.93
N ILE A 157 13.65 13.35 -8.56
CA ILE A 157 12.39 12.84 -8.01
C ILE A 157 12.71 11.60 -7.16
N PRO A 158 12.40 11.61 -5.85
CA PRO A 158 12.54 10.41 -5.01
C PRO A 158 11.66 9.28 -5.51
N VAL A 159 12.22 8.07 -5.66
CA VAL A 159 11.50 6.91 -6.17
C VAL A 159 11.09 5.96 -5.05
N GLN A 160 9.83 5.57 -5.07
CA GLN A 160 9.29 4.44 -4.31
C GLN A 160 9.11 3.25 -5.25
N VAL A 161 9.43 2.06 -4.78
CA VAL A 161 9.09 0.83 -5.50
C VAL A 161 8.00 0.08 -4.75
N ASN A 162 7.01 -0.41 -5.50
CA ASN A 162 5.93 -1.26 -5.01
C ASN A 162 6.18 -2.69 -5.48
N THR A 163 6.02 -3.67 -4.59
CA THR A 163 6.14 -5.10 -4.90
C THR A 163 4.95 -5.84 -4.33
N THR A 164 4.29 -6.66 -5.14
CA THR A 164 3.19 -7.52 -4.69
C THR A 164 3.75 -8.83 -4.15
N VAL A 165 3.24 -9.29 -3.00
CA VAL A 165 3.57 -10.58 -2.39
C VAL A 165 2.42 -11.55 -2.58
N CYS A 166 2.69 -12.60 -3.32
CA CYS A 166 1.85 -13.78 -3.53
C CYS A 166 2.77 -15.00 -3.77
N GLU A 167 2.23 -16.19 -3.94
CA GLU A 167 3.04 -17.40 -4.18
C GLU A 167 3.99 -17.25 -5.39
N ALA A 168 3.59 -16.50 -6.44
CA ALA A 168 4.40 -16.29 -7.62
C ALA A 168 5.59 -15.31 -7.44
N THR A 169 5.60 -14.49 -6.40
CA THR A 169 6.57 -13.39 -6.25
C THR A 169 7.34 -13.42 -4.93
N VAL A 170 6.94 -14.24 -3.98
CA VAL A 170 7.54 -14.24 -2.64
C VAL A 170 9.03 -14.57 -2.67
N ASP A 171 9.47 -15.45 -3.54
CA ASP A 171 10.88 -15.85 -3.69
C ASP A 171 11.74 -14.78 -4.38
N GLU A 172 11.13 -13.80 -5.04
CA GLU A 172 11.82 -12.69 -5.69
C GLU A 172 12.26 -11.59 -4.70
N LEU A 173 11.66 -11.54 -3.52
CA LEU A 173 11.86 -10.45 -2.55
C LEU A 173 13.34 -10.21 -2.17
N PRO A 174 14.18 -11.24 -1.91
CA PRO A 174 15.60 -11.03 -1.60
C PRO A 174 16.39 -10.42 -2.76
N GLY A 175 16.11 -10.87 -3.99
CA GLY A 175 16.72 -10.32 -5.20
C GLY A 175 16.28 -8.87 -5.45
N ILE A 176 14.99 -8.59 -5.32
CA ILE A 176 14.43 -7.23 -5.41
C ILE A 176 15.10 -6.31 -4.37
N ARG A 177 15.21 -6.74 -3.11
CA ARG A 177 15.92 -5.98 -2.06
C ARG A 177 17.31 -5.52 -2.52
N THR A 178 18.09 -6.43 -3.11
CA THR A 178 19.44 -6.14 -3.60
C THR A 178 19.40 -5.10 -4.70
N LEU A 179 18.53 -5.29 -5.68
CA LEU A 179 18.34 -4.38 -6.80
C LEU A 179 17.91 -2.97 -6.34
N LEU A 180 17.00 -2.87 -5.39
CA LEU A 180 16.52 -1.58 -4.87
C LEU A 180 17.63 -0.78 -4.17
N ARG A 181 18.54 -1.46 -3.48
CA ARG A 181 19.71 -0.81 -2.87
C ARG A 181 20.66 -0.27 -3.94
N GLU A 182 20.91 -1.00 -5.01
CA GLU A 182 21.74 -0.60 -6.14
C GLU A 182 21.14 0.60 -6.89
N LEU A 183 19.82 0.60 -7.09
CA LEU A 183 19.09 1.69 -7.75
C LEU A 183 18.92 2.95 -6.87
N GLY A 184 19.26 2.90 -5.59
CA GLY A 184 19.19 4.04 -4.68
C GLY A 184 17.77 4.56 -4.43
N VAL A 185 16.76 3.67 -4.45
CA VAL A 185 15.37 4.05 -4.15
C VAL A 185 15.23 4.55 -2.71
N VAL A 186 14.23 5.39 -2.45
CA VAL A 186 14.02 5.98 -1.11
C VAL A 186 13.01 5.20 -0.27
N MET A 187 12.20 4.36 -0.90
CA MET A 187 11.12 3.62 -0.21
C MET A 187 10.79 2.32 -0.94
N TRP A 188 10.68 1.24 -0.18
CA TRP A 188 10.08 -0.01 -0.63
C TRP A 188 8.71 -0.22 0.02
N SER A 189 7.68 -0.39 -0.79
CA SER A 189 6.31 -0.67 -0.34
C SER A 189 5.91 -2.07 -0.75
N VAL A 190 5.76 -2.95 0.23
CA VAL A 190 5.46 -4.37 0.02
C VAL A 190 3.96 -4.59 0.22
N PHE A 191 3.29 -4.98 -0.85
CA PHE A 191 1.83 -5.18 -0.92
C PHE A 191 1.50 -6.66 -0.77
N PHE A 192 0.83 -7.03 0.29
CA PHE A 192 0.34 -8.40 0.43
C PHE A 192 -0.98 -8.55 -0.32
N LEU A 193 -1.05 -9.52 -1.21
CA LEU A 193 -2.17 -9.73 -2.12
C LEU A 193 -3.52 -9.70 -1.40
N VAL A 194 -4.44 -8.92 -1.97
CA VAL A 194 -5.87 -8.99 -1.66
C VAL A 194 -6.57 -9.50 -2.92
N PRO A 195 -7.33 -10.60 -2.88
CA PRO A 195 -7.90 -11.23 -4.06
C PRO A 195 -9.13 -10.46 -4.58
N ILE A 196 -8.87 -9.31 -5.21
CA ILE A 196 -9.88 -8.47 -5.90
C ILE A 196 -9.45 -8.17 -7.33
N GLY A 197 -10.39 -7.72 -8.15
CA GLY A 197 -10.13 -7.48 -9.57
C GLY A 197 -9.57 -8.73 -10.25
N ARG A 198 -8.58 -8.58 -11.14
CA ARG A 198 -7.86 -9.71 -11.73
C ARG A 198 -7.00 -10.50 -10.74
N GLY A 199 -6.55 -9.86 -9.66
CA GLY A 199 -5.78 -10.54 -8.60
C GLY A 199 -6.47 -11.72 -7.91
N ARG A 200 -7.76 -11.96 -8.20
CA ARG A 200 -8.49 -13.17 -7.74
C ARG A 200 -7.98 -14.47 -8.32
N ILE A 201 -7.24 -14.42 -9.43
CA ILE A 201 -6.65 -15.61 -10.05
C ILE A 201 -5.33 -16.02 -9.43
N LEU A 202 -4.71 -15.12 -8.67
CA LEU A 202 -3.42 -15.35 -8.01
C LEU A 202 -3.62 -16.02 -6.66
N GLU A 203 -2.68 -16.89 -6.31
CA GLU A 203 -2.64 -17.56 -5.02
C GLU A 203 -1.92 -16.69 -3.99
N PRO A 204 -2.58 -16.30 -2.87
CA PRO A 204 -1.92 -15.58 -1.79
C PRO A 204 -0.96 -16.51 -1.05
N VAL A 205 0.11 -15.98 -0.49
CA VAL A 205 0.95 -16.73 0.44
C VAL A 205 0.15 -17.17 1.66
N GLY A 206 0.52 -18.30 2.26
CA GLY A 206 -0.07 -18.76 3.51
C GLY A 206 0.21 -17.81 4.69
N PRO A 207 -0.61 -17.88 5.77
CA PRO A 207 -0.47 -17.00 6.93
C PRO A 207 0.90 -17.06 7.60
N GLU A 208 1.51 -18.23 7.71
CA GLU A 208 2.85 -18.41 8.31
C GLU A 208 3.93 -17.81 7.41
N THR A 209 3.85 -18.05 6.10
CA THR A 209 4.76 -17.43 5.13
C THR A 209 4.66 -15.90 5.19
N ALA A 210 3.44 -15.37 5.28
CA ALA A 210 3.23 -13.94 5.43
C ALA A 210 3.88 -13.37 6.71
N ASP A 211 3.76 -14.09 7.82
CA ASP A 211 4.36 -13.69 9.10
C ASP A 211 5.90 -13.74 9.06
N ALA A 212 6.46 -14.78 8.41
CA ALA A 212 7.90 -14.91 8.18
C ALA A 212 8.43 -13.79 7.28
N VAL A 213 7.74 -13.49 6.17
CA VAL A 213 8.09 -12.36 5.29
C VAL A 213 8.06 -11.04 6.06
N MET A 214 7.03 -10.80 6.88
CA MET A 214 6.95 -9.59 7.71
C MET A 214 8.09 -9.51 8.73
N SER A 215 8.48 -10.64 9.31
CA SER A 215 9.64 -10.72 10.21
C SER A 215 10.93 -10.37 9.50
N TRP A 216 11.17 -10.95 8.34
CA TRP A 216 12.32 -10.63 7.50
C TRP A 216 12.30 -9.17 7.04
N LEU A 217 11.15 -8.61 6.62
CA LEU A 217 11.03 -7.20 6.27
C LEU A 217 11.35 -6.28 7.45
N HIS A 218 11.08 -6.70 8.69
CA HIS A 218 11.50 -5.95 9.87
C HIS A 218 13.03 -5.88 9.98
N GLU A 219 13.74 -6.97 9.75
CA GLU A 219 15.21 -7.01 9.71
C GLU A 219 15.78 -6.15 8.57
N VAL A 220 15.18 -6.26 7.38
CA VAL A 220 15.51 -5.41 6.22
C VAL A 220 15.37 -3.93 6.57
N SER A 221 14.29 -3.54 7.26
CA SER A 221 14.05 -2.14 7.64
C SER A 221 15.11 -1.55 8.58
N GLN A 222 15.87 -2.40 9.29
CA GLN A 222 16.95 -1.98 10.20
C GLN A 222 18.31 -1.86 9.48
N SER A 223 18.48 -2.53 8.35
CA SER A 223 19.79 -2.67 7.66
C SER A 223 19.86 -1.90 6.33
N GLU A 224 18.75 -1.61 5.68
CA GLU A 224 18.76 -0.97 4.36
C GLU A 224 18.65 0.56 4.44
N PRO A 225 19.25 1.30 3.46
CA PRO A 225 19.23 2.75 3.43
C PRO A 225 17.89 3.36 3.04
N PHE A 226 16.96 2.56 2.52
CA PHE A 226 15.62 2.99 2.10
C PHE A 226 14.57 2.72 3.20
N GLY A 227 13.51 3.53 3.23
CA GLY A 227 12.36 3.28 4.09
C GLY A 227 11.57 2.05 3.62
N LEU A 228 10.93 1.34 4.56
CA LEU A 228 10.10 0.19 4.26
C LEU A 228 8.70 0.39 4.84
N LYS A 229 7.69 0.00 4.09
CA LYS A 229 6.31 -0.10 4.56
C LYS A 229 5.62 -1.31 3.96
N THR A 230 4.65 -1.84 4.67
CA THR A 230 3.72 -2.85 4.15
C THR A 230 2.38 -2.22 3.81
N THR A 231 1.71 -2.76 2.79
CA THR A 231 0.36 -2.39 2.40
C THR A 231 -0.51 -3.65 2.46
N GLU A 232 -1.71 -3.52 3.00
CA GLU A 232 -2.64 -4.62 3.27
C GLU A 232 -2.02 -5.73 4.17
N ALA A 233 -1.03 -5.35 4.99
CA ALA A 233 -0.42 -6.21 6.01
C ALA A 233 -0.16 -5.44 7.31
N PRO A 234 -1.21 -4.94 7.99
CA PRO A 234 -1.05 -4.23 9.25
C PRO A 234 -0.46 -5.11 10.37
N GLN A 235 -0.47 -6.44 10.21
CA GLN A 235 0.19 -7.40 11.08
C GLN A 235 1.69 -7.14 11.24
N TYR A 236 2.34 -6.51 10.28
CA TYR A 236 3.73 -6.06 10.38
C TYR A 236 4.01 -5.27 11.66
N ARG A 237 3.02 -4.50 12.14
CA ARG A 237 3.16 -3.77 13.41
C ARG A 237 3.18 -4.69 14.63
N ARG A 238 2.36 -5.76 14.62
CA ARG A 238 2.40 -6.79 15.67
C ARG A 238 3.76 -7.47 15.67
N VAL A 239 4.20 -7.96 14.52
CA VAL A 239 5.50 -8.62 14.36
C VAL A 239 6.64 -7.74 14.87
N GLY A 240 6.70 -6.49 14.46
CA GLY A 240 7.73 -5.54 14.93
C GLY A 240 7.66 -5.25 16.43
N LEU A 241 6.47 -5.26 17.05
CA LEU A 241 6.33 -5.10 18.50
C LEU A 241 6.81 -6.35 19.25
N GLU A 242 6.50 -7.53 18.75
CA GLU A 242 6.92 -8.81 19.33
C GLU A 242 8.44 -8.97 19.25
N ARG A 243 9.04 -8.68 18.09
CA ARG A 243 10.49 -8.69 17.89
C ARG A 243 11.20 -7.74 18.86
N ARG A 244 10.78 -6.51 18.98
CA ARG A 244 11.37 -5.55 19.93
C ARG A 244 11.23 -5.98 21.40
N ARG A 245 10.15 -6.68 21.75
CA ARG A 245 10.00 -7.23 23.10
C ARG A 245 11.02 -8.34 23.36
N ALA A 246 11.24 -9.24 22.38
CA ALA A 246 12.24 -10.29 22.46
C ALA A 246 13.66 -9.70 22.58
N GLU A 247 14.03 -8.76 21.70
CA GLU A 247 15.35 -8.08 21.72
C GLU A 247 15.65 -7.40 23.06
N ARG A 248 14.63 -6.78 23.69
CA ARG A 248 14.78 -6.19 25.03
C ARG A 248 14.95 -7.24 26.14
N ALA A 249 14.26 -8.37 26.03
CA ALA A 249 14.39 -9.46 26.97
C ALA A 249 15.80 -10.09 26.94
N ASP A 250 16.42 -10.12 25.74
CA ASP A 250 17.77 -10.64 25.51
C ASP A 250 18.88 -9.60 25.77
N GLY A 251 18.51 -8.38 26.21
CA GLY A 251 19.48 -7.32 26.57
C GLY A 251 20.22 -6.70 25.38
N GLN A 252 19.73 -6.88 24.15
CA GLN A 252 20.39 -6.43 22.93
C GLN A 252 20.08 -4.97 22.53
N CYS A 253 19.18 -4.26 23.21
CA CYS A 253 18.80 -2.90 22.84
C CYS A 253 18.93 -1.90 23.98
N ASP A 254 20.01 -1.07 23.92
CA ASP A 254 20.13 0.22 24.62
C ASP A 254 20.09 1.43 23.66
N GLY A 255 19.62 1.28 22.43
CA GLY A 255 19.66 2.31 21.39
C GLY A 255 18.31 2.95 21.07
N GLU A 256 18.32 4.27 20.79
CA GLU A 256 17.20 4.97 20.15
C GLU A 256 16.86 4.27 18.81
N THR A 257 15.69 3.65 18.74
CA THR A 257 15.21 2.95 17.55
C THR A 257 15.06 3.90 16.37
N THR A 258 15.56 3.49 15.18
CA THR A 258 15.25 4.11 13.90
C THR A 258 13.74 4.21 13.70
N ASP A 259 13.29 5.24 12.98
CA ASP A 259 11.86 5.47 12.70
C ASP A 259 11.35 4.43 11.68
N ASP A 260 10.97 3.26 12.18
CA ASP A 260 10.43 2.13 11.41
C ASP A 260 8.91 2.20 11.17
N GLY A 261 8.31 3.36 11.41
CA GLY A 261 6.86 3.57 11.27
C GLY A 261 6.02 2.96 12.40
N LEU A 262 6.63 2.25 13.37
CA LEU A 262 5.93 1.63 14.51
C LEU A 262 5.63 2.61 15.65
N ARG A 263 6.11 3.85 15.57
CA ARG A 263 5.89 4.88 16.61
C ARG A 263 4.47 5.44 16.67
N ARG A 264 3.64 5.20 15.63
CA ARG A 264 2.24 5.62 15.66
C ARG A 264 1.42 4.72 16.57
N ARG A 265 0.46 5.29 17.31
CA ARG A 265 -0.43 4.53 18.19
C ARG A 265 -1.35 3.60 17.43
N SER A 266 -1.74 3.93 16.19
CA SER A 266 -2.56 3.10 15.32
C SER A 266 -1.86 2.83 13.98
N GLY A 267 -2.11 1.66 13.37
CA GLY A 267 -1.71 1.34 12.01
C GLY A 267 -2.60 2.06 10.99
N ILE A 268 -2.07 2.34 9.79
CA ILE A 268 -2.87 2.76 8.65
C ILE A 268 -3.56 1.52 8.09
N VAL A 269 -4.89 1.54 8.04
CA VAL A 269 -5.71 0.51 7.41
C VAL A 269 -6.80 1.17 6.57
N ALA A 270 -7.52 0.39 5.78
CA ALA A 270 -8.66 0.89 5.01
C ALA A 270 -9.63 1.69 5.90
N GLY A 271 -9.92 2.94 5.54
CA GLY A 271 -10.82 3.83 6.27
C GLY A 271 -10.25 4.50 7.53
N ASP A 272 -9.05 4.08 7.98
CA ASP A 272 -8.36 4.67 9.13
C ASP A 272 -6.96 5.13 8.72
N GLY A 273 -6.82 6.41 8.43
CA GLY A 273 -5.62 7.02 7.86
C GLY A 273 -5.49 6.83 6.35
N PHE A 274 -6.45 6.22 5.68
CA PHE A 274 -6.46 5.94 4.26
C PHE A 274 -7.82 6.22 3.63
N ALA A 275 -7.83 6.88 2.48
CA ALA A 275 -9.00 7.07 1.65
C ALA A 275 -8.64 6.93 0.16
N PHE A 276 -9.61 6.52 -0.63
CA PHE A 276 -9.47 6.29 -2.06
C PHE A 276 -10.65 6.91 -2.80
N VAL A 277 -10.37 7.62 -3.88
CA VAL A 277 -11.37 8.16 -4.81
C VAL A 277 -11.21 7.46 -6.15
N SER A 278 -12.27 6.86 -6.67
CA SER A 278 -12.27 6.20 -7.96
C SER A 278 -12.23 7.21 -9.11
N HIS A 279 -11.97 6.74 -10.32
CA HIS A 279 -12.01 7.54 -11.54
C HIS A 279 -13.38 8.19 -11.81
N THR A 280 -14.47 7.61 -11.29
CA THR A 280 -15.85 8.17 -11.39
C THR A 280 -16.27 8.98 -10.16
N GLY A 281 -15.37 9.20 -9.20
CA GLY A 281 -15.62 10.02 -8.02
C GLY A 281 -16.17 9.28 -6.80
N GLU A 282 -16.37 7.95 -6.88
CA GLU A 282 -16.78 7.15 -5.73
C GLU A 282 -15.68 7.11 -4.66
N VAL A 283 -16.06 7.28 -3.40
CA VAL A 283 -15.13 7.26 -2.28
C VAL A 283 -15.16 5.91 -1.57
N TYR A 284 -14.00 5.29 -1.46
CA TYR A 284 -13.81 3.99 -0.80
C TYR A 284 -12.82 4.10 0.37
N PRO A 285 -12.92 3.25 1.39
CA PRO A 285 -11.94 3.18 2.48
C PRO A 285 -10.54 2.79 2.00
N SER A 286 -10.44 2.03 0.92
CA SER A 286 -9.21 1.61 0.24
C SER A 286 -9.55 1.23 -1.20
N GLY A 287 -8.59 1.36 -2.12
CA GLY A 287 -8.74 0.80 -3.46
C GLY A 287 -8.90 -0.72 -3.48
N PHE A 288 -8.56 -1.40 -2.38
CA PHE A 288 -8.78 -2.83 -2.18
C PHE A 288 -10.07 -3.15 -1.42
N LEU A 289 -10.85 -2.15 -1.03
CA LEU A 289 -12.16 -2.29 -0.37
C LEU A 289 -13.19 -1.44 -1.11
N PRO A 290 -13.76 -1.93 -2.22
CA PRO A 290 -14.65 -1.15 -3.09
C PRO A 290 -16.09 -1.08 -2.54
N LYS A 291 -16.22 -0.69 -1.26
CA LYS A 291 -17.52 -0.33 -0.65
C LYS A 291 -17.64 1.19 -0.65
N SER A 292 -18.66 1.73 -1.31
CA SER A 292 -18.83 3.18 -1.46
C SER A 292 -19.31 3.83 -0.17
N ALA A 293 -18.68 4.97 0.14
CA ALA A 293 -19.10 5.89 1.20
C ALA A 293 -19.86 7.10 0.65
N GLY A 294 -19.96 7.23 -0.66
CA GLY A 294 -20.58 8.34 -1.41
C GLY A 294 -19.70 8.79 -2.57
N ASN A 295 -20.07 9.87 -3.24
CA ASN A 295 -19.42 10.38 -4.43
C ASN A 295 -18.97 11.84 -4.24
N VAL A 296 -17.74 12.19 -4.68
CA VAL A 296 -17.20 13.55 -4.57
C VAL A 296 -17.92 14.59 -5.42
N ARG A 297 -18.76 14.16 -6.36
CA ARG A 297 -19.66 15.06 -7.11
C ARG A 297 -20.83 15.54 -6.28
N GLU A 298 -21.20 14.81 -5.22
CA GLU A 298 -22.34 15.06 -4.37
C GLU A 298 -21.97 15.68 -3.02
N GLN A 299 -20.83 15.24 -2.48
CA GLN A 299 -20.36 15.66 -1.14
C GLN A 299 -18.83 15.82 -1.12
N PRO A 300 -18.29 16.79 -0.37
CA PRO A 300 -16.86 16.96 -0.21
C PRO A 300 -16.19 15.70 0.36
N ILE A 301 -14.97 15.41 -0.09
CA ILE A 301 -14.19 14.26 0.41
C ILE A 301 -13.94 14.36 1.92
N THR A 302 -13.85 15.56 2.48
CA THR A 302 -13.70 15.81 3.91
C THR A 302 -14.87 15.27 4.73
N ASP A 303 -16.09 15.53 4.27
CA ASP A 303 -17.31 15.08 4.95
C ASP A 303 -17.49 13.56 4.81
N LEU A 304 -17.26 13.04 3.59
CA LEU A 304 -17.33 11.59 3.33
C LEU A 304 -16.32 10.83 4.19
N TYR A 305 -15.09 11.34 4.33
CA TYR A 305 -14.08 10.72 5.17
C TYR A 305 -14.42 10.79 6.66
N ARG A 306 -14.82 11.95 7.15
CA ARG A 306 -15.08 12.19 8.58
C ARG A 306 -16.35 11.53 9.07
N ASP A 307 -17.42 11.61 8.29
CA ASP A 307 -18.77 11.43 8.76
C ASP A 307 -19.50 10.21 8.24
N SER A 308 -19.03 9.58 7.14
CA SER A 308 -19.74 8.42 6.62
C SER A 308 -19.77 7.27 7.64
N PRO A 309 -20.89 6.55 7.77
CA PRO A 309 -21.00 5.41 8.68
C PRO A 309 -19.95 4.33 8.41
N LEU A 310 -19.59 4.11 7.13
CA LEU A 310 -18.60 3.13 6.73
C LEU A 310 -17.21 3.46 7.28
N PHE A 311 -16.73 4.70 7.12
CA PHE A 311 -15.44 5.11 7.66
C PHE A 311 -15.42 5.09 9.18
N ARG A 312 -16.52 5.51 9.83
CA ARG A 312 -16.65 5.47 11.30
C ARG A 312 -16.57 4.05 11.85
N SER A 313 -17.28 3.10 11.23
CA SER A 313 -17.25 1.70 11.68
C SER A 313 -15.85 1.08 11.55
N LEU A 314 -15.10 1.39 10.46
CA LEU A 314 -13.74 0.87 10.26
C LEU A 314 -12.70 1.46 11.22
N ARG A 315 -12.95 2.64 11.80
CA ARG A 315 -12.11 3.26 12.84
C ARG A 315 -12.41 2.73 14.24
N ASP A 316 -13.61 2.26 14.47
CA ASP A 316 -14.02 1.69 15.75
C ASP A 316 -13.52 0.26 15.89
N ARG A 317 -12.40 0.11 16.59
CA ARG A 317 -11.73 -1.18 16.79
C ARG A 317 -12.52 -2.14 17.68
N ASP A 318 -13.50 -1.64 18.42
CA ASP A 318 -14.37 -2.47 19.24
C ASP A 318 -15.47 -3.16 18.42
N GLN A 319 -15.71 -2.72 17.18
CA GLN A 319 -16.58 -3.40 16.22
C GLN A 319 -15.93 -4.57 15.47
N LEU A 320 -14.61 -4.76 15.62
CA LEU A 320 -13.93 -5.89 14.98
C LEU A 320 -14.43 -7.22 15.54
N GLU A 321 -14.63 -8.19 14.66
CA GLU A 321 -15.17 -9.50 14.99
C GLU A 321 -14.09 -10.59 15.07
N GLY A 322 -14.50 -11.75 15.59
CA GLY A 322 -13.70 -12.95 15.66
C GLY A 322 -12.36 -12.74 16.38
N LYS A 323 -11.31 -13.44 15.93
CA LYS A 323 -9.99 -13.34 16.57
C LYS A 323 -9.36 -11.95 16.47
N CYS A 324 -9.71 -11.14 15.46
CA CYS A 324 -9.23 -9.74 15.37
C CYS A 324 -9.86 -8.87 16.46
N GLY A 325 -11.14 -9.05 16.79
CA GLY A 325 -11.82 -8.36 17.88
C GLY A 325 -11.28 -8.75 19.26
N ALA A 326 -10.98 -10.03 19.46
CA ALA A 326 -10.38 -10.55 20.71
C ALA A 326 -8.87 -10.25 20.84
N CYS A 327 -8.22 -9.73 19.78
CA CYS A 327 -6.78 -9.62 19.71
C CYS A 327 -6.22 -8.50 20.61
N PRO A 328 -5.18 -8.75 21.44
CA PRO A 328 -4.53 -7.71 22.23
C PRO A 328 -3.85 -6.63 21.38
N TYR A 329 -3.59 -6.90 20.10
CA TYR A 329 -3.00 -5.96 19.13
C TYR A 329 -4.06 -5.23 18.27
N ARG A 330 -5.37 -5.38 18.53
CA ARG A 330 -6.43 -4.82 17.68
C ARG A 330 -6.28 -3.32 17.42
N ASN A 331 -5.83 -2.56 18.41
CA ASN A 331 -5.68 -1.10 18.31
C ASN A 331 -4.46 -0.67 17.48
N VAL A 332 -3.43 -1.49 17.37
CA VAL A 332 -2.21 -1.16 16.62
C VAL A 332 -2.15 -1.84 15.26
N CYS A 333 -2.84 -2.96 15.08
CA CYS A 333 -2.90 -3.77 13.88
C CYS A 333 -4.28 -3.66 13.20
N GLY A 334 -5.30 -4.26 13.81
CA GLY A 334 -6.66 -4.31 13.30
C GLY A 334 -6.88 -5.25 12.12
N GLY A 335 -5.85 -5.89 11.56
CA GLY A 335 -5.95 -6.74 10.36
C GLY A 335 -6.25 -5.96 9.06
N SER A 336 -6.04 -6.56 7.90
CA SER A 336 -6.47 -5.98 6.62
C SER A 336 -7.98 -6.06 6.47
N ARG A 337 -8.64 -4.91 6.54
CA ARG A 337 -10.11 -4.81 6.36
C ARG A 337 -10.52 -5.11 4.92
N SER A 338 -9.63 -4.80 3.98
CA SER A 338 -9.81 -5.12 2.56
C SER A 338 -9.80 -6.64 2.34
N ARG A 339 -8.85 -7.36 2.96
CA ARG A 339 -8.76 -8.82 2.83
C ARG A 339 -9.92 -9.49 3.55
N ALA A 340 -10.28 -9.06 4.77
CA ALA A 340 -11.46 -9.56 5.46
C ALA A 340 -12.70 -9.45 4.57
N ASN A 341 -12.93 -8.29 3.96
CA ASN A 341 -14.04 -8.09 3.03
C ASN A 341 -13.95 -8.98 1.77
N ALA A 342 -12.75 -9.17 1.21
CA ALA A 342 -12.59 -9.97 0.00
C ALA A 342 -12.94 -11.46 0.21
N TYR A 343 -12.71 -11.98 1.43
CA TYR A 343 -13.01 -13.38 1.75
C TYR A 343 -14.40 -13.60 2.34
N PHE A 344 -14.91 -12.63 3.14
CA PHE A 344 -16.13 -12.85 3.93
C PHE A 344 -17.27 -11.87 3.58
N ASP A 345 -17.05 -10.95 2.61
CA ASP A 345 -17.93 -9.80 2.30
C ASP A 345 -18.23 -8.90 3.52
N ASP A 346 -17.40 -9.05 4.55
CA ASP A 346 -17.48 -8.28 5.78
C ASP A 346 -16.11 -7.66 6.13
N PRO A 347 -15.98 -6.33 6.12
CA PRO A 347 -14.72 -5.68 6.47
C PRO A 347 -14.41 -5.69 7.96
N LEU A 348 -15.33 -6.11 8.83
CA LEU A 348 -15.12 -6.22 10.28
C LEU A 348 -14.70 -7.62 10.70
N ALA A 349 -14.84 -8.63 9.83
CA ALA A 349 -14.40 -10.00 10.07
C ALA A 349 -12.89 -10.11 10.32
N SER A 350 -12.45 -11.25 10.80
CA SER A 350 -11.02 -11.53 11.04
C SER A 350 -10.22 -11.60 9.75
N ASP A 351 -9.04 -10.99 9.74
CA ASP A 351 -8.10 -11.13 8.61
C ASP A 351 -7.55 -12.55 8.51
N PRO A 352 -7.79 -13.27 7.39
CA PRO A 352 -7.37 -14.65 7.24
C PRO A 352 -5.84 -14.83 7.08
N LEU A 353 -5.11 -13.78 6.73
CA LEU A 353 -3.65 -13.86 6.52
C LEU A 353 -2.85 -13.81 7.82
N CYS A 354 -3.48 -13.68 8.97
CA CYS A 354 -2.78 -13.60 10.25
C CYS A 354 -2.80 -14.96 10.96
N PRO A 355 -1.65 -15.62 11.23
CA PRO A 355 -1.63 -16.90 11.96
C PRO A 355 -1.87 -16.73 13.47
N PHE A 356 -1.70 -15.52 14.00
CA PHE A 356 -1.83 -15.25 15.43
C PHE A 356 -3.24 -15.52 15.94
N VAL A 357 -3.35 -16.39 16.95
CA VAL A 357 -4.59 -16.66 17.67
C VAL A 357 -4.42 -16.11 19.09
N PRO A 358 -5.32 -15.20 19.55
CA PRO A 358 -5.24 -14.68 20.92
C PRO A 358 -5.38 -15.76 21.97
N GLU A 359 -4.67 -15.63 23.08
CA GLU A 359 -4.79 -16.54 24.20
C GLU A 359 -6.24 -16.59 24.74
N GLY A 360 -6.78 -17.78 24.92
CA GLY A 360 -8.15 -17.99 25.37
C GLY A 360 -9.24 -17.73 24.33
N TYR A 361 -8.89 -17.49 23.08
CA TYR A 361 -9.86 -17.39 21.99
C TYR A 361 -10.31 -18.80 21.56
N ASP A 362 -11.61 -19.08 21.69
CA ASP A 362 -12.27 -20.34 21.36
C ASP A 362 -13.32 -20.23 20.24
N GLY A 363 -13.39 -19.06 19.60
CA GLY A 363 -14.29 -18.83 18.46
C GLY A 363 -13.76 -19.43 17.16
N PRO A 364 -14.54 -19.34 16.06
CA PRO A 364 -14.15 -19.88 14.77
C PRO A 364 -12.92 -19.18 14.21
N LEU A 365 -12.07 -19.93 13.52
CA LEU A 365 -10.88 -19.40 12.88
C LEU A 365 -11.16 -19.11 11.39
N PRO A 366 -10.62 -18.03 10.80
CA PRO A 366 -10.94 -17.65 9.42
C PRO A 366 -10.67 -18.73 8.39
N TRP A 367 -9.68 -19.59 8.62
CA TRP A 367 -9.31 -20.68 7.70
C TRP A 367 -10.14 -21.95 7.87
N GLU A 368 -11.05 -22.00 8.84
CA GLU A 368 -12.08 -23.04 8.94
C GLU A 368 -13.25 -22.74 8.00
N GLU A 369 -13.34 -21.50 7.51
CA GLU A 369 -14.29 -21.07 6.49
C GLU A 369 -13.70 -21.31 5.09
N SER A 370 -14.44 -21.90 4.18
CA SER A 370 -14.01 -22.68 3.02
C SER A 370 -13.17 -21.99 1.93
N SER A 371 -12.83 -20.71 2.04
CA SER A 371 -12.06 -19.99 1.02
C SER A 371 -10.85 -19.23 1.56
N ALA A 372 -10.62 -19.25 2.86
CA ALA A 372 -9.49 -18.55 3.47
C ALA A 372 -8.19 -19.36 3.35
N PRO A 373 -7.03 -18.73 3.20
CA PRO A 373 -5.75 -19.40 3.21
C PRO A 373 -5.54 -20.11 4.56
N VAL A 374 -5.16 -21.38 4.51
CA VAL A 374 -4.97 -22.22 5.70
C VAL A 374 -3.54 -22.08 6.19
N PRO A 375 -3.30 -21.95 7.53
CA PRO A 375 -1.96 -22.06 8.08
C PRO A 375 -1.30 -23.36 7.66
N SER A 376 -0.04 -23.29 7.20
CA SER A 376 0.71 -24.49 6.84
C SER A 376 1.07 -25.27 8.11
N SER A 377 0.86 -26.59 8.09
CA SER A 377 1.26 -27.46 9.20
C SER A 377 2.78 -27.67 9.30
N SER A 378 3.54 -27.19 8.34
CA SER A 378 5.00 -27.26 8.29
C SER A 378 5.57 -25.86 8.14
N THR A 379 6.27 -25.37 9.16
CA THR A 379 7.08 -24.15 9.12
C THR A 379 8.36 -24.33 8.29
N VAL A 380 8.22 -24.81 7.06
CA VAL A 380 9.34 -24.77 6.12
C VAL A 380 9.27 -23.41 5.43
N PHE A 381 9.84 -22.41 6.10
CA PHE A 381 10.10 -21.13 5.45
C PHE A 381 11.08 -21.36 4.29
N PRO A 382 10.90 -20.65 3.16
CA PRO A 382 11.95 -20.57 2.18
C PRO A 382 13.27 -20.24 2.88
N PRO A 383 14.38 -20.93 2.62
CA PRO A 383 15.65 -20.75 3.34
C PRO A 383 16.12 -19.29 3.44
N GLN A 384 15.75 -18.46 2.47
CA GLN A 384 16.08 -17.04 2.42
C GLN A 384 15.38 -16.18 3.48
N PHE A 385 14.32 -16.68 4.12
CA PHE A 385 13.59 -15.98 5.20
C PHE A 385 13.90 -16.52 6.59
N THR A 386 14.73 -17.56 6.70
CA THR A 386 15.26 -17.98 8.01
C THR A 386 16.27 -16.95 8.49
N PRO A 387 16.29 -16.57 9.78
CA PRO A 387 17.37 -15.77 10.34
C PRO A 387 18.69 -16.48 10.03
N THR A 388 19.57 -15.85 9.26
CA THR A 388 20.95 -16.30 9.19
C THR A 388 21.53 -16.03 10.57
N ASP A 389 21.99 -17.08 11.24
CA ASP A 389 22.86 -16.94 12.41
C ASP A 389 23.94 -15.93 12.02
N ALA A 390 23.98 -14.82 12.74
CA ALA A 390 24.97 -13.79 12.50
C ALA A 390 26.33 -14.37 12.87
N ASP A 391 27.19 -14.58 11.86
CA ASP A 391 28.64 -14.68 12.05
C ASP A 391 29.24 -13.29 12.25
#